data_ec9f79a99eaf53c55427cdb5dce9a03d
#
_entry.id   ec9f79a99eaf53c55427cdb5dce9a03d
#
_cell.length_a   1.000
_cell.length_b   1.000
_cell.length_c   1.000
_cell.angle_alpha   90.00
_cell.angle_beta   90.00
_cell.angle_gamma   90.00
#
_symmetry.space_group_name_H-M   'P 1'
#
loop_
_entity.id
_entity.type
_entity.pdbx_description
1 polymer ?
#
loop_
_entity_poly.entity_id
_entity_poly.type
_entity_poly.pdbx_seq_one_letter_code
_entity_poly.pdbx_strand_id
1 'polypeptide(L)'
;MSELASYSLQTIVFSGLATAYFSKSKKIDAYSLGLILFWTIGVIYIYARYRTDQVQFYSNDQAIHQLIVEHYIPTEGINLSSAISLRYIITLPAYFLTRFGLNVVLLFKFSQLVFALLVFQHARYVLEKYDIRVKRWMVLYFAGPLLVFMSLLALRDVLLAFFTLLFVFPTTPKSRYLGLVVVALLRPHLAAALVFGLIAEYLYRRAKPRLLVTGHVITLLISYAIGALSFPIGNFVMNGNQLKIPSTIFSIEYFSQIGLNLVGLQFLILDGEDAGVVAASTVFLLFVRLVFIDTILVPSTFFFFCTKPVKLVRRETMQISAAMFFFYGLIFQNQIVTNSTRQNLPFITVMGVIAVIRICDYRAIRSQHYLLEKVEVPTA
;
A
#
# COMPACT_ATOMS: atom_id res chain seq x y z
N MET A 1 7.99 11.13 -36.43
CA MET A 1 7.07 10.21 -35.72
C MET A 1 6.20 11.06 -34.79
N SER A 2 4.89 10.85 -34.72
CA SER A 2 4.07 11.61 -33.76
C SER A 2 4.47 11.27 -32.32
N GLU A 3 4.31 12.21 -31.39
CA GLU A 3 4.62 11.97 -29.95
C GLU A 3 3.88 10.74 -29.42
N LEU A 4 2.61 10.58 -29.78
CA LEU A 4 1.81 9.40 -29.40
C LEU A 4 2.43 8.10 -29.92
N ALA A 5 2.94 8.08 -31.16
CA ALA A 5 3.58 6.89 -31.72
C ALA A 5 4.89 6.55 -30.99
N SER A 6 5.69 7.57 -30.65
CA SER A 6 6.91 7.38 -29.87
C SER A 6 6.62 6.85 -28.48
N TYR A 7 5.64 7.45 -27.79
CA TYR A 7 5.22 7.04 -26.46
C TYR A 7 4.67 5.60 -26.45
N SER A 8 3.82 5.28 -27.42
CA SER A 8 3.25 3.93 -27.57
C SER A 8 4.34 2.88 -27.83
N LEU A 9 5.32 3.20 -28.69
CA LEU A 9 6.44 2.31 -28.96
C LEU A 9 7.28 2.04 -27.69
N GLN A 10 7.62 3.09 -26.93
CA GLN A 10 8.33 2.94 -25.64
C GLN A 10 7.52 2.08 -24.67
N THR A 11 6.21 2.29 -24.58
CA THR A 11 5.32 1.51 -23.70
C THR A 11 5.33 0.02 -24.08
N ILE A 12 5.27 -0.30 -25.38
CA ILE A 12 5.33 -1.69 -25.88
C ILE A 12 6.70 -2.31 -25.56
N VAL A 13 7.80 -1.56 -25.76
CA VAL A 13 9.17 -2.03 -25.43
C VAL A 13 9.28 -2.36 -23.94
N PHE A 14 8.80 -1.49 -23.06
CA PHE A 14 8.82 -1.75 -21.61
C PHE A 14 7.98 -2.97 -21.23
N SER A 15 6.82 -3.14 -21.84
CA SER A 15 5.98 -4.33 -21.64
C SER A 15 6.70 -5.60 -22.10
N GLY A 16 7.38 -5.54 -23.23
CA GLY A 16 8.21 -6.63 -23.74
C GLY A 16 9.36 -6.98 -22.79
N LEU A 17 10.06 -5.96 -22.26
CA LEU A 17 11.13 -6.15 -21.26
C LEU A 17 10.60 -6.80 -19.97
N ALA A 18 9.46 -6.33 -19.45
CA ALA A 18 8.81 -6.95 -18.29
C ALA A 18 8.48 -8.41 -18.57
N THR A 19 7.83 -8.68 -19.70
CA THR A 19 7.47 -10.05 -20.10
C THR A 19 8.71 -10.95 -20.21
N ALA A 20 9.75 -10.49 -20.87
CA ALA A 20 11.00 -11.25 -21.04
C ALA A 20 11.68 -11.55 -19.69
N TYR A 21 11.77 -10.55 -18.82
CA TYR A 21 12.40 -10.72 -17.50
C TYR A 21 11.64 -11.75 -16.64
N PHE A 22 10.32 -11.62 -16.53
CA PHE A 22 9.52 -12.52 -15.71
C PHE A 22 9.33 -13.90 -16.33
N SER A 23 9.34 -14.03 -17.66
CA SER A 23 9.37 -15.33 -18.36
C SER A 23 10.67 -16.10 -18.10
N LYS A 24 11.82 -15.43 -18.18
CA LYS A 24 13.12 -16.04 -17.91
C LYS A 24 13.20 -16.63 -16.50
N SER A 25 12.57 -15.98 -15.53
CA SER A 25 12.53 -16.46 -14.15
C SER A 25 11.48 -17.56 -13.91
N LYS A 26 10.78 -18.04 -14.95
CA LYS A 26 9.63 -18.98 -14.87
C LYS A 26 8.52 -18.53 -13.88
N LYS A 27 8.40 -17.22 -13.68
CA LYS A 27 7.46 -16.62 -12.74
C LYS A 27 6.28 -15.93 -13.40
N ILE A 28 6.22 -15.99 -14.74
CA ILE A 28 5.11 -15.42 -15.48
C ILE A 28 3.94 -16.40 -15.48
N ASP A 29 2.79 -15.89 -15.10
CA ASP A 29 1.52 -16.61 -15.14
C ASP A 29 0.45 -15.76 -15.85
N ALA A 30 -0.75 -16.30 -15.97
CA ALA A 30 -1.86 -15.62 -16.65
C ALA A 30 -2.21 -14.27 -16.01
N TYR A 31 -2.02 -14.13 -14.67
CA TYR A 31 -2.26 -12.87 -14.00
C TYR A 31 -1.20 -11.83 -14.36
N SER A 32 0.07 -12.21 -14.32
CA SER A 32 1.19 -11.31 -14.68
C SER A 32 1.08 -10.82 -16.11
N LEU A 33 0.72 -11.72 -17.04
CA LEU A 33 0.46 -11.34 -18.44
C LEU A 33 -0.74 -10.40 -18.56
N GLY A 34 -1.84 -10.70 -17.87
CA GLY A 34 -3.02 -9.85 -17.82
C GLY A 34 -2.72 -8.46 -17.27
N LEU A 35 -1.91 -8.37 -16.20
CA LEU A 35 -1.49 -7.09 -15.63
C LEU A 35 -0.61 -6.29 -16.60
N ILE A 36 0.35 -6.92 -17.28
CA ILE A 36 1.20 -6.25 -18.27
C ILE A 36 0.35 -5.73 -19.43
N LEU A 37 -0.58 -6.55 -19.96
CA LEU A 37 -1.47 -6.14 -21.04
C LEU A 37 -2.38 -4.98 -20.62
N PHE A 38 -3.00 -5.07 -19.45
CA PHE A 38 -3.84 -4.00 -18.91
C PHE A 38 -3.04 -2.72 -18.72
N TRP A 39 -1.84 -2.80 -18.17
CA TRP A 39 -0.95 -1.67 -18.00
C TRP A 39 -0.60 -1.02 -19.34
N THR A 40 -0.22 -1.82 -20.34
CA THR A 40 0.11 -1.34 -21.69
C THR A 40 -1.04 -0.55 -22.31
N ILE A 41 -2.22 -1.14 -22.30
CA ILE A 41 -3.42 -0.50 -22.87
C ILE A 41 -3.79 0.74 -22.05
N GLY A 42 -3.79 0.64 -20.74
CA GLY A 42 -4.17 1.73 -19.84
C GLY A 42 -3.25 2.94 -19.94
N VAL A 43 -1.93 2.72 -20.00
CA VAL A 43 -0.94 3.80 -20.14
C VAL A 43 -1.07 4.51 -21.49
N ILE A 44 -1.20 3.76 -22.60
CA ILE A 44 -1.41 4.34 -23.93
C ILE A 44 -2.73 5.10 -23.99
N TYR A 45 -3.81 4.55 -23.42
CA TYR A 45 -5.13 5.18 -23.38
C TYR A 45 -5.09 6.51 -22.60
N ILE A 46 -4.44 6.54 -21.42
CA ILE A 46 -4.31 7.76 -20.61
C ILE A 46 -3.58 8.83 -21.42
N TYR A 47 -2.47 8.49 -22.06
CA TYR A 47 -1.71 9.43 -22.88
C TYR A 47 -2.53 9.95 -24.08
N ALA A 48 -3.18 9.04 -24.83
CA ALA A 48 -3.99 9.39 -25.98
C ALA A 48 -5.17 10.31 -25.61
N ARG A 49 -5.82 10.05 -24.46
CA ARG A 49 -7.02 10.79 -24.00
C ARG A 49 -6.71 12.17 -23.47
N TYR A 50 -5.65 12.27 -22.65
CA TYR A 50 -5.34 13.52 -21.95
C TYR A 50 -4.21 14.32 -22.61
N ARG A 51 -3.53 13.75 -23.60
CA ARG A 51 -2.30 14.27 -24.23
C ARG A 51 -1.21 14.66 -23.22
N THR A 52 -1.36 14.18 -22.01
CA THR A 52 -0.42 14.32 -20.91
C THR A 52 -0.28 12.98 -20.24
N ASP A 53 0.88 12.71 -19.69
CA ASP A 53 1.11 11.48 -18.91
C ASP A 53 0.44 11.48 -17.55
N GLN A 54 -0.26 12.56 -17.21
CA GLN A 54 -0.73 12.82 -15.86
C GLN A 54 -2.25 12.61 -15.77
N VAL A 55 -2.67 11.86 -14.78
CA VAL A 55 -4.08 11.79 -14.41
C VAL A 55 -4.39 13.01 -13.53
N GLN A 56 -5.42 13.76 -13.87
CA GLN A 56 -5.74 15.06 -13.31
C GLN A 56 -5.68 15.13 -11.77
N PHE A 57 -6.18 14.11 -11.07
CA PHE A 57 -6.24 14.07 -9.60
C PHE A 57 -4.90 13.83 -8.89
N TYR A 58 -3.87 13.38 -9.63
CA TYR A 58 -2.54 13.09 -9.09
C TYR A 58 -1.45 13.85 -9.83
N SER A 59 -1.85 14.84 -10.64
CA SER A 59 -0.94 15.59 -11.50
C SER A 59 0.22 16.23 -10.73
N ASN A 60 -0.05 16.86 -9.59
CA ASN A 60 0.98 17.52 -8.80
C ASN A 60 2.10 16.58 -8.34
N ASP A 61 1.75 15.39 -7.82
CA ASP A 61 2.75 14.42 -7.37
C ASP A 61 3.54 13.81 -8.52
N GLN A 62 2.89 13.58 -9.67
CA GLN A 62 3.57 13.11 -10.88
C GLN A 62 4.46 14.21 -11.46
N ALA A 63 3.96 15.45 -11.53
CA ALA A 63 4.69 16.60 -12.02
C ALA A 63 5.96 16.89 -11.20
N ILE A 64 5.94 16.68 -9.90
CA ILE A 64 7.13 16.89 -9.05
C ILE A 64 8.26 15.94 -9.44
N HIS A 65 8.00 14.68 -9.74
CA HIS A 65 9.05 13.74 -10.17
C HIS A 65 9.64 14.16 -11.52
N GLN A 66 8.78 14.55 -12.45
CA GLN A 66 9.19 15.05 -13.75
C GLN A 66 10.03 16.33 -13.59
N LEU A 67 9.55 17.29 -12.80
CA LEU A 67 10.25 18.55 -12.53
C LEU A 67 11.64 18.33 -11.92
N ILE A 68 11.78 17.38 -11.02
CA ILE A 68 13.09 17.03 -10.45
C ILE A 68 14.05 16.55 -11.53
N VAL A 69 13.61 15.65 -12.41
CA VAL A 69 14.46 15.07 -13.45
C VAL A 69 14.78 16.05 -14.57
N GLU A 70 13.79 16.81 -15.02
CA GLU A 70 13.92 17.69 -16.19
C GLU A 70 14.47 19.08 -15.84
N HIS A 71 14.32 19.50 -14.60
CA HIS A 71 14.68 20.87 -14.21
C HIS A 71 15.66 20.93 -13.02
N TYR A 72 15.30 20.41 -11.84
CA TYR A 72 16.12 20.58 -10.64
C TYR A 72 17.50 19.93 -10.75
N ILE A 73 17.59 18.66 -11.18
CA ILE A 73 18.88 17.98 -11.31
C ILE A 73 19.78 18.66 -12.35
N PRO A 74 19.29 19.06 -13.56
CA PRO A 74 20.11 19.77 -14.53
C PRO A 74 20.58 21.15 -14.10
N THR A 75 19.74 21.90 -13.34
CA THR A 75 20.03 23.32 -12.99
C THR A 75 20.75 23.49 -11.67
N GLU A 76 20.34 22.74 -10.66
CA GLU A 76 20.85 22.90 -9.28
C GLU A 76 21.79 21.76 -8.86
N GLY A 77 21.89 20.73 -9.67
CA GLY A 77 22.64 19.52 -9.31
C GLY A 77 21.91 18.70 -8.22
N ILE A 78 22.66 17.75 -7.65
CA ILE A 78 22.14 16.87 -6.60
C ILE A 78 22.36 17.54 -5.25
N ASN A 79 21.32 18.17 -4.72
CA ASN A 79 21.34 18.83 -3.42
C ASN A 79 20.70 17.93 -2.36
N LEU A 80 21.51 17.23 -1.56
CA LEU A 80 21.06 16.31 -0.52
C LEU A 80 20.49 17.01 0.73
N SER A 81 20.69 18.33 0.88
CA SER A 81 20.14 19.07 2.01
C SER A 81 18.71 19.55 1.81
N SER A 82 18.19 19.46 0.58
CA SER A 82 16.83 19.90 0.25
C SER A 82 15.77 18.86 0.66
N ALA A 83 14.54 19.31 0.89
CA ALA A 83 13.39 18.43 1.12
C ALA A 83 13.09 17.48 -0.07
N ILE A 84 13.68 17.77 -1.23
CA ILE A 84 13.57 16.97 -2.46
C ILE A 84 14.53 15.77 -2.41
N SER A 85 15.56 15.81 -1.58
CA SER A 85 16.62 14.78 -1.51
C SER A 85 16.09 13.35 -1.33
N LEU A 86 15.03 13.18 -0.56
CA LEU A 86 14.38 11.88 -0.36
C LEU A 86 13.77 11.29 -1.65
N ARG A 87 13.54 12.12 -2.66
CA ARG A 87 12.99 11.67 -3.95
C ARG A 87 14.08 11.23 -4.92
N TYR A 88 15.34 11.59 -4.68
CA TYR A 88 16.44 11.23 -5.58
C TYR A 88 16.64 9.72 -5.75
N ILE A 89 16.25 8.91 -4.77
CA ILE A 89 16.35 7.45 -4.87
C ILE A 89 15.61 6.89 -6.09
N ILE A 90 14.50 7.54 -6.49
CA ILE A 90 13.72 7.12 -7.66
C ILE A 90 13.97 8.01 -8.88
N THR A 91 14.33 9.28 -8.69
CA THR A 91 14.48 10.24 -9.78
C THR A 91 15.86 10.21 -10.42
N LEU A 92 16.92 9.89 -9.69
CA LEU A 92 18.27 9.76 -10.26
C LEU A 92 18.39 8.67 -11.33
N PRO A 93 17.90 7.43 -11.10
CA PRO A 93 17.91 6.44 -12.17
C PRO A 93 17.13 6.90 -13.42
N ALA A 94 15.98 7.55 -13.23
CA ALA A 94 15.21 8.11 -14.33
C ALA A 94 15.98 9.21 -15.07
N TYR A 95 16.64 10.12 -14.36
CA TYR A 95 17.48 11.17 -14.96
C TYR A 95 18.54 10.61 -15.89
N PHE A 96 19.26 9.56 -15.48
CA PHE A 96 20.26 8.95 -16.35
C PHE A 96 19.63 8.28 -17.57
N LEU A 97 18.46 7.67 -17.42
CA LEU A 97 17.77 6.97 -18.51
C LEU A 97 17.16 7.93 -19.53
N THR A 98 16.77 9.14 -19.12
CA THR A 98 16.26 10.16 -20.07
C THR A 98 17.28 10.62 -21.09
N ARG A 99 18.58 10.51 -20.78
CA ARG A 99 19.68 10.78 -21.74
C ARG A 99 19.64 9.87 -22.97
N PHE A 100 18.94 8.76 -22.89
CA PHE A 100 18.69 7.84 -24.01
C PHE A 100 17.36 8.14 -24.74
N GLY A 101 16.74 9.30 -24.50
CA GLY A 101 15.48 9.71 -25.14
C GLY A 101 14.23 9.02 -24.59
N LEU A 102 14.33 8.43 -23.37
CA LEU A 102 13.18 7.80 -22.73
C LEU A 102 12.32 8.85 -22.02
N ASN A 103 10.99 8.68 -22.08
CA ASN A 103 10.06 9.56 -21.39
C ASN A 103 10.11 9.33 -19.88
N VAL A 104 10.29 10.43 -19.11
CA VAL A 104 10.44 10.40 -17.65
C VAL A 104 9.24 9.78 -16.95
N VAL A 105 8.05 10.24 -17.31
CA VAL A 105 6.81 9.79 -16.63
C VAL A 105 6.54 8.33 -16.94
N LEU A 106 6.83 7.90 -18.17
CA LEU A 106 6.72 6.51 -18.56
C LEU A 106 7.69 5.61 -17.79
N LEU A 107 8.91 6.07 -17.52
CA LEU A 107 9.86 5.35 -16.68
C LEU A 107 9.32 5.12 -15.25
N PHE A 108 8.69 6.14 -14.67
CA PHE A 108 8.06 5.98 -13.36
C PHE A 108 6.87 5.03 -13.41
N LYS A 109 6.01 5.11 -14.42
CA LYS A 109 4.90 4.16 -14.61
C LYS A 109 5.41 2.73 -14.80
N PHE A 110 6.49 2.57 -15.55
CA PHE A 110 7.12 1.26 -15.74
C PHE A 110 7.67 0.69 -14.42
N SER A 111 8.30 1.52 -13.60
CA SER A 111 8.73 1.09 -12.27
C SER A 111 7.56 0.60 -11.41
N GLN A 112 6.40 1.27 -11.46
CA GLN A 112 5.21 0.83 -10.73
C GLN A 112 4.68 -0.52 -11.25
N LEU A 113 4.71 -0.77 -12.58
CA LEU A 113 4.38 -2.09 -13.14
C LEU A 113 5.31 -3.18 -12.59
N VAL A 114 6.61 -2.93 -12.61
CA VAL A 114 7.60 -3.90 -12.10
C VAL A 114 7.33 -4.21 -10.62
N PHE A 115 7.10 -3.18 -9.81
CA PHE A 115 6.79 -3.38 -8.39
C PHE A 115 5.43 -4.04 -8.15
N ALA A 116 4.42 -3.81 -8.98
CA ALA A 116 3.15 -4.54 -8.91
C ALA A 116 3.34 -6.04 -9.18
N LEU A 117 4.14 -6.38 -10.16
CA LEU A 117 4.52 -7.78 -10.45
C LEU A 117 5.33 -8.39 -9.30
N LEU A 118 6.24 -7.62 -8.69
CA LEU A 118 7.00 -8.07 -7.52
C LEU A 118 6.12 -8.26 -6.28
N VAL A 119 5.13 -7.40 -6.05
CA VAL A 119 4.12 -7.59 -4.98
C VAL A 119 3.42 -8.93 -5.17
N PHE A 120 2.93 -9.19 -6.38
CA PHE A 120 2.25 -10.44 -6.68
C PHE A 120 3.14 -11.67 -6.42
N GLN A 121 4.38 -11.63 -6.90
CA GLN A 121 5.31 -12.75 -6.73
C GLN A 121 5.73 -12.96 -5.28
N HIS A 122 5.96 -11.86 -4.55
CA HIS A 122 6.34 -11.96 -3.15
C HIS A 122 5.16 -12.47 -2.30
N ALA A 123 3.94 -11.99 -2.55
CA ALA A 123 2.75 -12.51 -1.90
C ALA A 123 2.56 -14.01 -2.17
N ARG A 124 2.76 -14.44 -3.42
CA ARG A 124 2.75 -15.86 -3.79
C ARG A 124 3.80 -16.65 -3.01
N TYR A 125 5.02 -16.17 -2.95
CA TYR A 125 6.10 -16.79 -2.17
C TYR A 125 5.72 -16.93 -0.69
N VAL A 126 5.13 -15.87 -0.10
CA VAL A 126 4.65 -15.91 1.28
C VAL A 126 3.57 -16.98 1.48
N LEU A 127 2.58 -17.04 0.59
CA LEU A 127 1.51 -18.04 0.66
C LEU A 127 2.04 -19.46 0.52
N GLU A 128 2.98 -19.70 -0.40
CA GLU A 128 3.64 -20.99 -0.58
C GLU A 128 4.41 -21.43 0.68
N LYS A 129 4.99 -20.49 1.44
CA LYS A 129 5.64 -20.76 2.73
C LYS A 129 4.66 -21.26 3.82
N TYR A 130 3.39 -20.94 3.67
CA TYR A 130 2.30 -21.45 4.53
C TYR A 130 1.56 -22.64 3.91
N ASP A 131 2.15 -23.31 2.92
CA ASP A 131 1.57 -24.43 2.18
C ASP A 131 0.24 -24.09 1.48
N ILE A 132 0.02 -22.81 1.16
CA ILE A 132 -1.18 -22.34 0.50
C ILE A 132 -0.91 -22.19 -1.00
N ARG A 133 -1.56 -23.05 -1.81
CA ARG A 133 -1.54 -22.95 -3.26
C ARG A 133 -2.41 -21.75 -3.70
N VAL A 134 -1.81 -20.82 -4.44
CA VAL A 134 -2.50 -19.61 -4.90
C VAL A 134 -3.63 -19.96 -5.87
N LYS A 135 -4.86 -19.56 -5.53
CA LYS A 135 -6.06 -19.65 -6.37
C LYS A 135 -6.40 -18.26 -6.95
N ARG A 136 -7.12 -18.22 -8.08
CA ARG A 136 -7.47 -16.96 -8.77
C ARG A 136 -8.13 -15.91 -7.87
N TRP A 137 -9.06 -16.32 -7.01
CA TRP A 137 -9.75 -15.41 -6.09
C TRP A 137 -8.82 -14.79 -5.03
N MET A 138 -7.74 -15.47 -4.65
CA MET A 138 -6.80 -14.97 -3.64
C MET A 138 -6.02 -13.76 -4.16
N VAL A 139 -5.77 -13.72 -5.47
CA VAL A 139 -5.03 -12.61 -6.12
C VAL A 139 -5.75 -11.29 -5.92
N LEU A 140 -7.08 -11.28 -5.93
CA LEU A 140 -7.88 -10.08 -5.71
C LEU A 140 -7.61 -9.44 -4.35
N TYR A 141 -7.16 -10.21 -3.38
CA TYR A 141 -6.90 -9.72 -2.02
C TYR A 141 -5.59 -8.94 -1.90
N PHE A 142 -4.51 -9.37 -2.49
CA PHE A 142 -3.20 -8.74 -2.31
C PHE A 142 -2.67 -8.02 -3.57
N ALA A 143 -3.27 -8.29 -4.72
CA ALA A 143 -2.95 -7.63 -5.98
C ALA A 143 -4.25 -7.18 -6.68
N GLY A 144 -5.16 -6.62 -5.87
CA GLY A 144 -6.48 -6.18 -6.30
C GLY A 144 -6.45 -4.93 -7.18
N PRO A 145 -7.63 -4.45 -7.60
CA PRO A 145 -7.78 -3.37 -8.56
C PRO A 145 -7.10 -2.07 -8.16
N LEU A 146 -7.01 -1.78 -6.85
CA LEU A 146 -6.31 -0.58 -6.38
C LEU A 146 -4.82 -0.64 -6.72
N LEU A 147 -4.16 -1.78 -6.51
CA LEU A 147 -2.75 -1.98 -6.89
C LEU A 147 -2.58 -1.85 -8.40
N VAL A 148 -3.47 -2.48 -9.16
CA VAL A 148 -3.47 -2.45 -10.63
C VAL A 148 -3.65 -1.02 -11.14
N PHE A 149 -4.63 -0.29 -10.61
CA PHE A 149 -4.86 1.11 -10.97
C PHE A 149 -3.66 1.99 -10.62
N MET A 150 -3.10 1.85 -9.40
CA MET A 150 -1.94 2.64 -8.98
C MET A 150 -0.69 2.33 -9.82
N SER A 151 -0.60 1.16 -10.45
CA SER A 151 0.50 0.83 -11.37
C SER A 151 0.47 1.64 -12.67
N LEU A 152 -0.68 2.24 -13.04
CA LEU A 152 -0.80 3.13 -14.21
C LEU A 152 -0.29 4.55 -13.94
N LEU A 153 -0.03 4.88 -12.68
CA LEU A 153 0.33 6.22 -12.25
C LEU A 153 1.83 6.34 -12.02
N ALA A 154 2.40 7.52 -12.31
CA ALA A 154 3.80 7.82 -12.06
C ALA A 154 4.02 8.23 -10.58
N LEU A 155 3.61 7.37 -9.65
CA LEU A 155 3.67 7.58 -8.21
C LEU A 155 4.65 6.59 -7.57
N ARG A 156 4.82 6.65 -6.26
CA ARG A 156 5.70 5.76 -5.47
C ARG A 156 4.94 4.73 -4.63
N ASP A 157 3.61 4.71 -4.74
CA ASP A 157 2.77 3.99 -3.78
C ASP A 157 2.85 2.46 -3.95
N VAL A 158 2.97 1.94 -5.18
CA VAL A 158 3.14 0.51 -5.44
C VAL A 158 4.51 0.02 -4.97
N LEU A 159 5.54 0.84 -5.16
CA LEU A 159 6.89 0.57 -4.66
C LEU A 159 6.87 0.50 -3.12
N LEU A 160 6.19 1.44 -2.45
CA LEU A 160 6.00 1.42 -1.00
C LEU A 160 5.23 0.17 -0.54
N ALA A 161 4.21 -0.26 -1.28
CA ALA A 161 3.46 -1.48 -0.99
C ALA A 161 4.36 -2.73 -1.04
N PHE A 162 5.23 -2.83 -2.05
CA PHE A 162 6.20 -3.93 -2.15
C PHE A 162 7.17 -3.95 -0.97
N PHE A 163 7.80 -2.82 -0.65
CA PHE A 163 8.79 -2.78 0.43
C PHE A 163 8.17 -2.92 1.81
N THR A 164 6.92 -2.49 2.00
CA THR A 164 6.17 -2.77 3.22
C THR A 164 5.85 -4.26 3.36
N LEU A 165 5.44 -4.90 2.27
CA LEU A 165 5.20 -6.35 2.24
C LEU A 165 6.50 -7.13 2.54
N LEU A 166 7.61 -6.71 1.95
CA LEU A 166 8.94 -7.30 2.19
C LEU A 166 9.42 -7.10 3.64
N PHE A 167 9.08 -5.98 4.26
CA PHE A 167 9.38 -5.71 5.67
C PHE A 167 8.59 -6.62 6.62
N VAL A 168 7.29 -6.80 6.37
CA VAL A 168 6.41 -7.61 7.22
C VAL A 168 6.69 -9.09 7.02
N PHE A 169 6.84 -9.53 5.78
CA PHE A 169 7.12 -10.92 5.38
C PHE A 169 8.50 -11.03 4.71
N PRO A 170 9.59 -10.93 5.46
CA PRO A 170 10.92 -10.95 4.86
C PRO A 170 11.30 -12.34 4.35
N THR A 171 12.01 -12.37 3.23
CA THR A 171 12.66 -13.59 2.72
C THR A 171 13.91 -13.92 3.53
N THR A 172 14.63 -12.90 3.96
CA THR A 172 15.83 -12.96 4.79
C THR A 172 15.81 -11.82 5.81
N PRO A 173 16.56 -11.89 6.92
CA PRO A 173 16.70 -10.75 7.84
C PRO A 173 17.15 -9.46 7.12
N LYS A 174 18.07 -9.57 6.15
CA LYS A 174 18.56 -8.43 5.36
C LYS A 174 17.45 -7.77 4.53
N SER A 175 16.53 -8.57 3.97
CA SER A 175 15.43 -8.04 3.18
C SER A 175 14.43 -7.21 4.02
N ARG A 176 14.27 -7.53 5.30
CA ARG A 176 13.50 -6.70 6.24
C ARG A 176 14.12 -5.31 6.40
N TYR A 177 15.42 -5.24 6.64
CA TYR A 177 16.11 -3.95 6.77
C TYR A 177 16.07 -3.17 5.46
N LEU A 178 16.28 -3.82 4.33
CA LEU A 178 16.13 -3.18 3.02
C LEU A 178 14.74 -2.58 2.84
N GLY A 179 13.69 -3.34 3.17
CA GLY A 179 12.31 -2.85 3.12
C GLY A 179 12.11 -1.59 3.95
N LEU A 180 12.58 -1.60 5.20
CA LEU A 180 12.47 -0.45 6.09
C LEU A 180 13.25 0.76 5.60
N VAL A 181 14.49 0.58 5.15
CA VAL A 181 15.36 1.67 4.66
C VAL A 181 14.73 2.34 3.45
N VAL A 182 14.26 1.57 2.46
CA VAL A 182 13.60 2.15 1.27
C VAL A 182 12.32 2.89 1.64
N VAL A 183 11.50 2.32 2.53
CA VAL A 183 10.30 3.00 3.03
C VAL A 183 10.67 4.29 3.77
N ALA A 184 11.73 4.30 4.59
CA ALA A 184 12.18 5.47 5.31
C ALA A 184 12.65 6.59 4.38
N LEU A 185 13.38 6.25 3.32
CA LEU A 185 13.85 7.20 2.32
C LEU A 185 12.71 7.81 1.49
N LEU A 186 11.66 7.05 1.23
CA LEU A 186 10.54 7.50 0.40
C LEU A 186 9.40 8.14 1.21
N ARG A 187 9.15 7.64 2.41
CA ARG A 187 8.05 8.07 3.28
C ARG A 187 8.40 7.85 4.77
N PRO A 188 9.16 8.76 5.40
CA PRO A 188 9.67 8.58 6.77
C PRO A 188 8.59 8.27 7.80
N HIS A 189 7.43 8.92 7.70
CA HIS A 189 6.30 8.70 8.61
C HIS A 189 5.69 7.29 8.48
N LEU A 190 5.70 6.68 7.29
CA LEU A 190 5.32 5.28 7.12
C LEU A 190 6.34 4.35 7.75
N ALA A 191 7.64 4.65 7.61
CA ALA A 191 8.69 3.87 8.26
C ALA A 191 8.59 3.94 9.79
N ALA A 192 8.35 5.14 10.36
CA ALA A 192 8.10 5.30 11.78
C ALA A 192 6.93 4.45 12.26
N ALA A 193 5.83 4.43 11.49
CA ALA A 193 4.68 3.58 11.78
C ALA A 193 5.02 2.09 11.76
N LEU A 194 5.82 1.63 10.79
CA LEU A 194 6.25 0.23 10.71
C LEU A 194 7.15 -0.17 11.87
N VAL A 195 8.06 0.71 12.28
CA VAL A 195 8.91 0.49 13.48
C VAL A 195 8.04 0.43 14.74
N PHE A 196 7.08 1.37 14.86
CA PHE A 196 6.13 1.34 15.98
C PHE A 196 5.33 0.04 16.01
N GLY A 197 4.89 -0.45 14.86
CA GLY A 197 4.21 -1.74 14.74
C GLY A 197 5.06 -2.91 15.26
N LEU A 198 6.38 -2.91 14.98
CA LEU A 198 7.31 -3.92 15.55
C LEU A 198 7.39 -3.83 17.08
N ILE A 199 7.49 -2.62 17.62
CA ILE A 199 7.54 -2.41 19.07
C ILE A 199 6.24 -2.90 19.72
N ALA A 200 5.10 -2.54 19.15
CA ALA A 200 3.79 -2.97 19.64
C ALA A 200 3.65 -4.51 19.61
N GLU A 201 4.10 -5.16 18.53
CA GLU A 201 4.12 -6.62 18.41
C GLU A 201 5.00 -7.26 19.47
N TYR A 202 6.18 -6.70 19.70
CA TYR A 202 7.12 -7.19 20.72
C TYR A 202 6.55 -7.08 22.13
N LEU A 203 5.94 -5.95 22.47
CA LEU A 203 5.30 -5.74 23.77
C LEU A 203 4.10 -6.68 23.96
N TYR A 204 3.28 -6.83 22.91
CA TYR A 204 2.12 -7.71 22.93
C TYR A 204 2.49 -9.20 23.15
N ARG A 205 3.62 -9.66 22.62
CA ARG A 205 4.11 -11.03 22.87
C ARG A 205 4.36 -11.34 24.33
N ARG A 206 4.76 -10.33 25.09
CA ARG A 206 5.05 -10.44 26.53
C ARG A 206 3.80 -10.36 27.41
N ALA A 207 2.66 -9.90 26.85
CA ALA A 207 1.41 -9.82 27.59
C ALA A 207 0.81 -11.22 27.81
N LYS A 208 0.18 -11.40 28.99
CA LYS A 208 -0.46 -12.69 29.35
C LYS A 208 -1.66 -12.99 28.42
N PRO A 209 -1.87 -14.28 28.03
CA PRO A 209 -2.87 -14.67 27.03
C PRO A 209 -4.34 -14.35 27.40
N ARG A 210 -4.67 -14.12 28.66
CA ARG A 210 -6.03 -13.83 29.12
C ARG A 210 -6.58 -12.46 28.72
N LEU A 211 -5.71 -11.55 28.26
CA LEU A 211 -6.08 -10.18 27.82
C LEU A 211 -6.14 -10.04 26.29
N LEU A 212 -6.32 -11.14 25.56
CA LEU A 212 -6.05 -11.18 24.13
C LEU A 212 -6.90 -10.27 23.25
N VAL A 213 -8.22 -10.19 23.48
CA VAL A 213 -9.11 -9.34 22.65
C VAL A 213 -9.11 -7.92 23.16
N THR A 214 -9.31 -7.73 24.47
CA THR A 214 -9.31 -6.40 25.10
C THR A 214 -7.94 -5.74 24.98
N GLY A 215 -6.86 -6.49 25.21
CA GLY A 215 -5.48 -6.01 25.02
C GLY A 215 -5.18 -5.59 23.58
N HIS A 216 -5.83 -6.19 22.60
CA HIS A 216 -5.71 -5.86 21.20
C HIS A 216 -6.31 -4.47 20.89
N VAL A 217 -7.57 -4.28 21.27
CA VAL A 217 -8.26 -3.00 21.09
C VAL A 217 -7.52 -1.88 21.81
N ILE A 218 -7.10 -2.12 23.06
CA ILE A 218 -6.30 -1.15 23.82
C ILE A 218 -4.99 -0.83 23.10
N THR A 219 -4.28 -1.82 22.57
CA THR A 219 -3.03 -1.58 21.83
C THR A 219 -3.26 -0.74 20.59
N LEU A 220 -4.35 -0.95 19.86
CA LEU A 220 -4.68 -0.16 18.68
C LEU A 220 -5.04 1.29 19.05
N LEU A 221 -5.82 1.49 20.10
CA LEU A 221 -6.16 2.83 20.60
C LEU A 221 -4.91 3.57 21.10
N ILE A 222 -4.01 2.89 21.82
CA ILE A 222 -2.73 3.46 22.25
C ILE A 222 -1.87 3.80 21.03
N SER A 223 -1.80 2.93 20.04
CA SER A 223 -1.05 3.17 18.79
C SER A 223 -1.54 4.42 18.08
N TYR A 224 -2.85 4.58 17.97
CA TYR A 224 -3.47 5.78 17.41
C TYR A 224 -3.14 7.03 18.25
N ALA A 225 -3.31 6.97 19.57
CA ALA A 225 -3.05 8.09 20.45
C ALA A 225 -1.58 8.56 20.39
N ILE A 226 -0.63 7.61 20.38
CA ILE A 226 0.80 7.93 20.25
C ILE A 226 1.09 8.55 18.88
N GLY A 227 0.52 8.03 17.80
CA GLY A 227 0.64 8.61 16.47
C GLY A 227 0.11 10.04 16.42
N ALA A 228 -1.07 10.27 16.99
CA ALA A 228 -1.70 11.58 17.07
C ALA A 228 -0.91 12.60 17.88
N LEU A 229 -0.25 12.18 18.95
CA LEU A 229 0.60 13.03 19.80
C LEU A 229 2.00 13.25 19.21
N SER A 230 2.48 12.39 18.34
CA SER A 230 3.85 12.46 17.81
C SER A 230 4.11 13.74 17.03
N PHE A 231 3.16 14.25 16.26
CA PHE A 231 3.31 15.46 15.47
C PHE A 231 3.38 16.75 16.31
N PRO A 232 2.44 17.02 17.26
CA PRO A 232 2.55 18.15 18.17
C PRO A 232 3.83 18.14 19.01
N ILE A 233 4.22 16.97 19.51
CA ILE A 233 5.46 16.81 20.28
C ILE A 233 6.68 17.07 19.40
N GLY A 234 6.70 16.54 18.17
CA GLY A 234 7.77 16.79 17.22
C GLY A 234 7.91 18.28 16.89
N ASN A 235 6.80 18.98 16.64
CA ASN A 235 6.81 20.43 16.40
C ASN A 235 7.27 21.24 17.63
N PHE A 236 6.88 20.82 18.83
CA PHE A 236 7.36 21.44 20.08
C PHE A 236 8.87 21.29 20.23
N VAL A 237 9.38 20.07 20.02
CA VAL A 237 10.82 19.78 20.20
C VAL A 237 11.68 20.44 19.13
N MET A 238 11.20 20.43 17.86
CA MET A 238 12.01 20.92 16.72
C MET A 238 11.92 22.43 16.53
N ASN A 239 10.78 23.04 16.80
CA ASN A 239 10.53 24.44 16.46
C ASN A 239 10.33 25.35 17.69
N GLY A 240 10.37 24.81 18.92
CA GLY A 240 10.13 25.57 20.15
C GLY A 240 8.71 26.15 20.27
N ASN A 241 7.78 25.70 19.44
CA ASN A 241 6.40 26.17 19.44
C ASN A 241 5.64 25.64 20.67
N GLN A 242 4.59 26.35 21.09
CA GLN A 242 3.72 25.86 22.16
C GLN A 242 3.14 24.49 21.82
N LEU A 243 3.13 23.56 22.77
CA LEU A 243 2.50 22.25 22.63
C LEU A 243 0.98 22.43 22.50
N LYS A 244 0.48 22.52 21.26
CA LYS A 244 -0.95 22.58 20.98
C LYS A 244 -1.43 21.19 20.56
N ILE A 245 -2.14 20.51 21.44
CA ILE A 245 -2.81 19.24 21.12
C ILE A 245 -4.22 19.60 20.64
N PRO A 246 -4.57 19.34 19.39
CA PRO A 246 -5.93 19.61 18.92
C PRO A 246 -6.93 18.76 19.71
N SER A 247 -7.94 19.40 20.31
CA SER A 247 -9.00 18.72 21.08
C SER A 247 -9.82 17.73 20.23
N THR A 248 -9.79 17.92 18.91
CA THR A 248 -10.51 17.09 17.93
C THR A 248 -9.89 15.71 17.69
N ILE A 249 -8.65 15.43 18.11
CA ILE A 249 -7.97 14.14 17.86
C ILE A 249 -8.75 12.93 18.38
N PHE A 250 -9.50 13.10 19.48
CA PHE A 250 -10.31 12.05 20.09
C PHE A 250 -11.81 12.28 19.86
N SER A 251 -12.19 13.15 18.91
CA SER A 251 -13.60 13.37 18.59
C SER A 251 -14.20 12.19 17.82
N ILE A 252 -15.52 12.01 17.97
CA ILE A 252 -16.27 10.99 17.21
C ILE A 252 -16.17 11.27 15.71
N GLU A 253 -16.14 12.53 15.29
CA GLU A 253 -15.96 12.95 13.90
C GLU A 253 -14.65 12.41 13.33
N TYR A 254 -13.58 12.49 14.08
CA TYR A 254 -12.27 12.03 13.66
C TYR A 254 -12.22 10.50 13.49
N PHE A 255 -12.81 9.75 14.43
CA PHE A 255 -12.94 8.30 14.31
C PHE A 255 -13.88 7.89 13.18
N SER A 256 -14.96 8.63 12.94
CA SER A 256 -15.85 8.38 11.80
C SER A 256 -15.13 8.63 10.47
N GLN A 257 -14.30 9.66 10.38
CA GLN A 257 -13.46 9.92 9.22
C GLN A 257 -12.48 8.77 8.94
N ILE A 258 -11.83 8.24 9.98
CA ILE A 258 -10.98 7.04 9.83
C ILE A 258 -11.81 5.86 9.31
N GLY A 259 -12.98 5.62 9.88
CA GLY A 259 -13.88 4.55 9.46
C GLY A 259 -14.30 4.72 7.99
N LEU A 260 -14.73 5.91 7.61
CA LEU A 260 -15.12 6.22 6.22
C LEU A 260 -13.96 6.12 5.24
N ASN A 261 -12.75 6.49 5.65
CA ASN A 261 -11.54 6.29 4.84
C ASN A 261 -11.19 4.81 4.67
N LEU A 262 -11.33 4.01 5.72
CA LEU A 262 -11.12 2.56 5.65
C LEU A 262 -12.10 1.90 4.67
N VAL A 263 -13.33 2.38 4.65
CA VAL A 263 -14.39 1.88 3.75
C VAL A 263 -14.33 2.52 2.36
N GLY A 264 -13.55 3.59 2.17
CA GLY A 264 -13.46 4.32 0.90
C GLY A 264 -14.60 5.32 0.66
N LEU A 265 -15.38 5.64 1.70
CA LEU A 265 -16.52 6.56 1.64
C LEU A 265 -16.14 7.99 2.09
N GLN A 266 -14.88 8.35 2.05
CA GLN A 266 -14.37 9.65 2.48
C GLN A 266 -15.02 10.86 1.78
N PHE A 267 -15.58 10.66 0.58
CA PHE A 267 -16.29 11.71 -0.16
C PHE A 267 -17.55 12.22 0.55
N LEU A 268 -18.10 11.45 1.49
CA LEU A 268 -19.26 11.87 2.30
C LEU A 268 -18.94 12.96 3.34
N ILE A 269 -17.63 13.24 3.55
CA ILE A 269 -17.18 14.19 4.57
C ILE A 269 -16.78 15.54 3.95
N LEU A 270 -16.67 15.60 2.62
CA LEU A 270 -16.16 16.78 1.93
C LEU A 270 -17.29 17.75 1.60
N ASP A 271 -17.21 18.95 2.17
CA ASP A 271 -18.10 20.06 1.86
C ASP A 271 -17.41 21.03 0.86
N GLY A 272 -18.13 21.52 -0.15
CA GLY A 272 -17.71 22.61 -1.00
C GLY A 272 -17.29 22.25 -2.43
N GLU A 273 -16.68 23.20 -3.14
CA GLU A 273 -16.29 23.08 -4.56
C GLU A 273 -15.28 21.95 -4.83
N ASP A 274 -14.41 21.65 -3.87
CA ASP A 274 -13.48 20.53 -3.94
C ASP A 274 -14.17 19.15 -3.87
N ALA A 275 -15.38 19.08 -3.33
CA ALA A 275 -16.14 17.84 -3.22
C ALA A 275 -16.47 17.24 -4.59
N GLY A 276 -16.73 18.07 -5.62
CA GLY A 276 -17.05 17.59 -6.96
C GLY A 276 -15.87 16.90 -7.64
N VAL A 277 -14.67 17.45 -7.53
CA VAL A 277 -13.43 16.91 -8.11
C VAL A 277 -12.99 15.65 -7.36
N VAL A 278 -13.05 15.70 -6.05
CA VAL A 278 -12.73 14.55 -5.19
C VAL A 278 -13.79 13.46 -5.34
N ALA A 279 -15.08 13.82 -5.45
CA ALA A 279 -16.15 12.86 -5.68
C ALA A 279 -15.98 12.09 -6.98
N ALA A 280 -15.60 12.74 -8.08
CA ALA A 280 -15.39 12.05 -9.36
C ALA A 280 -14.22 11.05 -9.30
N SER A 281 -13.09 11.43 -8.68
CA SER A 281 -11.96 10.51 -8.47
C SER A 281 -12.30 9.43 -7.45
N THR A 282 -13.03 9.78 -6.41
CA THR A 282 -13.43 8.88 -5.34
C THR A 282 -14.51 7.92 -5.83
N VAL A 283 -15.45 8.35 -6.68
CA VAL A 283 -16.44 7.46 -7.32
C VAL A 283 -15.75 6.42 -8.19
N PHE A 284 -14.74 6.80 -8.98
CA PHE A 284 -13.98 5.83 -9.75
C PHE A 284 -13.20 4.87 -8.84
N LEU A 285 -12.52 5.37 -7.83
CA LEU A 285 -11.81 4.55 -6.85
C LEU A 285 -12.77 3.72 -5.97
N LEU A 286 -13.95 4.27 -5.65
CA LEU A 286 -15.01 3.56 -4.96
C LEU A 286 -15.59 2.45 -5.83
N PHE A 287 -15.84 2.71 -7.12
CA PHE A 287 -16.27 1.69 -8.07
C PHE A 287 -15.23 0.57 -8.16
N VAL A 288 -13.95 0.93 -8.29
CA VAL A 288 -12.84 -0.02 -8.28
C VAL A 288 -12.78 -0.79 -6.95
N ARG A 289 -13.09 -0.16 -5.81
CA ARG A 289 -13.14 -0.82 -4.49
C ARG A 289 -14.41 -1.63 -4.24
N LEU A 290 -15.61 -1.07 -4.52
CA LEU A 290 -16.88 -1.74 -4.29
C LEU A 290 -17.10 -2.95 -5.19
N VAL A 291 -16.69 -2.84 -6.45
CA VAL A 291 -16.78 -3.95 -7.39
C VAL A 291 -15.82 -5.09 -7.02
N PHE A 292 -14.77 -4.80 -6.24
CA PHE A 292 -13.64 -5.71 -6.05
C PHE A 292 -13.20 -5.87 -4.59
N ILE A 293 -14.05 -6.20 -3.68
CA ILE A 293 -13.62 -6.86 -2.42
C ILE A 293 -12.68 -6.02 -1.50
N ASP A 294 -11.94 -5.00 -1.99
CA ASP A 294 -11.04 -4.20 -1.14
C ASP A 294 -11.80 -3.57 0.03
N THR A 295 -13.05 -3.19 -0.20
CA THR A 295 -13.97 -2.66 0.83
C THR A 295 -14.43 -3.73 1.82
N ILE A 296 -14.56 -4.97 1.37
CA ILE A 296 -14.94 -6.10 2.22
C ILE A 296 -13.71 -6.63 2.97
N LEU A 297 -12.54 -6.49 2.36
CA LEU A 297 -11.31 -7.09 2.83
C LEU A 297 -10.76 -6.40 4.07
N VAL A 298 -10.76 -5.08 4.09
CA VAL A 298 -10.29 -4.31 5.25
C VAL A 298 -11.22 -4.52 6.45
N PRO A 299 -12.55 -4.36 6.35
CA PRO A 299 -13.46 -4.67 7.44
C PRO A 299 -13.47 -6.14 7.82
N SER A 300 -13.42 -7.07 6.86
CA SER A 300 -13.40 -8.51 7.19
C SER A 300 -12.07 -8.91 7.84
N THR A 301 -10.95 -8.40 7.38
CA THR A 301 -9.65 -8.61 8.04
C THR A 301 -9.69 -8.05 9.46
N PHE A 302 -10.28 -6.88 9.64
CA PHE A 302 -10.46 -6.26 10.95
C PHE A 302 -11.44 -7.05 11.82
N PHE A 303 -12.56 -7.50 11.28
CA PHE A 303 -13.54 -8.34 11.97
C PHE A 303 -12.96 -9.71 12.36
N PHE A 304 -12.27 -10.37 11.45
CA PHE A 304 -11.56 -11.62 11.74
C PHE A 304 -10.42 -11.41 12.74
N PHE A 305 -9.83 -10.23 12.75
CA PHE A 305 -8.83 -9.83 13.70
C PHE A 305 -9.37 -9.80 15.14
N CYS A 306 -10.58 -9.28 15.33
CA CYS A 306 -11.23 -9.17 16.62
C CYS A 306 -11.80 -10.51 17.13
N THR A 307 -12.17 -11.43 16.24
CA THR A 307 -13.00 -12.58 16.60
C THR A 307 -12.27 -13.88 16.89
N LYS A 308 -11.14 -14.17 16.26
CA LYS A 308 -10.33 -15.38 16.58
C LYS A 308 -8.85 -15.19 16.18
N PRO A 309 -7.92 -15.26 17.12
CA PRO A 309 -6.49 -15.18 16.81
C PRO A 309 -6.04 -16.46 16.09
N VAL A 310 -5.86 -16.39 14.79
CA VAL A 310 -5.18 -17.41 14.03
C VAL A 310 -3.70 -17.40 14.42
N LYS A 311 -3.17 -18.52 14.89
CA LYS A 311 -1.80 -18.62 15.41
C LYS A 311 -0.75 -18.27 14.35
N LEU A 312 -1.00 -18.64 13.08
CA LEU A 312 -0.02 -18.57 11.98
C LEU A 312 0.50 -17.18 11.68
N VAL A 313 -0.36 -16.15 11.61
CA VAL A 313 0.01 -14.77 11.21
C VAL A 313 -0.35 -13.74 12.28
N ARG A 314 -0.36 -14.16 13.53
CA ARG A 314 -0.74 -13.29 14.66
C ARG A 314 0.23 -12.12 14.84
N ARG A 315 1.52 -12.37 14.63
CA ARG A 315 2.57 -11.36 14.76
C ARG A 315 2.46 -10.30 13.70
N GLU A 316 2.39 -10.73 12.46
CA GLU A 316 2.29 -9.87 11.28
C GLU A 316 1.01 -9.03 11.33
N THR A 317 -0.08 -9.66 11.78
CA THR A 317 -1.35 -8.95 11.96
C THR A 317 -1.24 -7.85 13.00
N MET A 318 -0.67 -8.13 14.18
CA MET A 318 -0.49 -7.13 15.23
C MET A 318 0.44 -6.02 14.78
N GLN A 319 1.56 -6.37 14.16
CA GLN A 319 2.52 -5.43 13.64
C GLN A 319 1.89 -4.44 12.65
N ILE A 320 1.19 -4.95 11.64
CA ILE A 320 0.64 -4.10 10.59
C ILE A 320 -0.55 -3.26 11.05
N SER A 321 -1.38 -3.82 11.95
CA SER A 321 -2.53 -3.08 12.47
C SER A 321 -2.10 -1.96 13.41
N ALA A 322 -1.16 -2.22 14.31
CA ALA A 322 -0.61 -1.17 15.18
C ALA A 322 0.10 -0.08 14.35
N ALA A 323 0.85 -0.46 13.31
CA ALA A 323 1.46 0.47 12.37
C ALA A 323 0.40 1.33 11.65
N MET A 324 -0.67 0.73 11.18
CA MET A 324 -1.75 1.42 10.49
C MET A 324 -2.46 2.42 11.40
N PHE A 325 -2.80 2.04 12.64
CA PHE A 325 -3.43 2.95 13.59
C PHE A 325 -2.53 4.11 14.01
N PHE A 326 -1.24 3.83 14.25
CA PHE A 326 -0.24 4.87 14.47
C PHE A 326 -0.15 5.84 13.29
N PHE A 327 -0.10 5.31 12.08
CA PHE A 327 -0.03 6.09 10.85
C PHE A 327 -1.25 6.99 10.67
N TYR A 328 -2.44 6.48 10.94
CA TYR A 328 -3.65 7.30 10.93
C TYR A 328 -3.61 8.43 11.95
N GLY A 329 -3.22 8.15 13.18
CA GLY A 329 -3.03 9.19 14.18
C GLY A 329 -2.08 10.28 13.71
N LEU A 330 -0.97 9.88 13.06
CA LEU A 330 0.06 10.80 12.58
C LEU A 330 -0.39 11.67 11.39
N ILE A 331 -1.13 11.09 10.42
CA ILE A 331 -1.49 11.78 9.18
C ILE A 331 -2.71 12.68 9.37
N PHE A 332 -3.69 12.25 10.14
CA PHE A 332 -4.96 12.96 10.25
C PHE A 332 -4.84 14.37 10.79
N GLN A 333 -3.79 14.67 11.54
CA GLN A 333 -3.53 16.03 12.00
C GLN A 333 -3.24 17.02 10.87
N ASN A 334 -2.81 16.54 9.70
CA ASN A 334 -2.46 17.38 8.55
C ASN A 334 -3.61 17.57 7.55
N GLN A 335 -4.85 17.22 7.91
CA GLN A 335 -6.07 17.37 7.06
C GLN A 335 -5.93 16.73 5.64
N ILE A 336 -5.02 15.79 5.43
CA ILE A 336 -4.78 15.16 4.14
C ILE A 336 -5.80 14.03 3.92
N VAL A 337 -7.09 14.36 4.03
CA VAL A 337 -8.20 13.41 3.88
C VAL A 337 -8.26 12.85 2.46
N THR A 338 -7.98 13.68 1.46
CA THR A 338 -8.15 13.35 0.04
C THR A 338 -7.18 12.30 -0.50
N ASN A 339 -6.01 12.16 0.12
CA ASN A 339 -4.97 11.22 -0.32
C ASN A 339 -4.92 9.90 0.48
N SER A 340 -5.82 9.71 1.44
CA SER A 340 -5.77 8.59 2.38
C SER A 340 -5.92 7.21 1.71
N THR A 341 -6.76 7.11 0.67
CA THR A 341 -6.97 5.86 -0.09
C THR A 341 -5.67 5.34 -0.71
N ARG A 342 -4.92 6.23 -1.36
CA ARG A 342 -3.62 5.94 -1.95
C ARG A 342 -2.60 5.57 -0.88
N GLN A 343 -2.61 6.30 0.22
CA GLN A 343 -1.67 6.10 1.32
C GLN A 343 -1.89 4.76 2.06
N ASN A 344 -3.09 4.19 1.95
CA ASN A 344 -3.43 2.89 2.54
C ASN A 344 -2.92 1.70 1.73
N LEU A 345 -2.53 1.88 0.47
CA LEU A 345 -2.12 0.77 -0.40
C LEU A 345 -1.08 -0.15 0.24
N PRO A 346 -0.02 0.34 0.93
CA PRO A 346 0.94 -0.52 1.60
C PRO A 346 0.32 -1.43 2.66
N PHE A 347 -0.61 -0.88 3.46
CA PHE A 347 -1.32 -1.65 4.50
C PHE A 347 -2.29 -2.65 3.90
N ILE A 348 -3.12 -2.21 2.92
CA ILE A 348 -4.10 -3.06 2.24
C ILE A 348 -3.42 -4.26 1.60
N THR A 349 -2.28 -4.08 0.95
CA THR A 349 -1.53 -5.17 0.31
C THR A 349 -1.09 -6.23 1.33
N VAL A 350 -0.52 -5.81 2.45
CA VAL A 350 -0.09 -6.71 3.52
C VAL A 350 -1.28 -7.41 4.17
N MET A 351 -2.33 -6.65 4.49
CA MET A 351 -3.54 -7.18 5.09
C MET A 351 -4.24 -8.19 4.18
N GLY A 352 -4.18 -7.97 2.86
CA GLY A 352 -4.70 -8.91 1.87
C GLY A 352 -4.02 -10.28 1.94
N VAL A 353 -2.70 -10.30 2.04
CA VAL A 353 -1.95 -11.57 2.23
C VAL A 353 -2.34 -12.25 3.55
N ILE A 354 -2.42 -11.49 4.64
CA ILE A 354 -2.84 -12.00 5.95
C ILE A 354 -4.25 -12.58 5.90
N ALA A 355 -5.19 -11.89 5.22
CA ALA A 355 -6.58 -12.34 5.08
C ALA A 355 -6.66 -13.68 4.35
N VAL A 356 -5.91 -13.85 3.26
CA VAL A 356 -5.86 -15.12 2.52
C VAL A 356 -5.35 -16.26 3.40
N ILE A 357 -4.26 -16.04 4.14
CA ILE A 357 -3.70 -17.06 5.05
C ILE A 357 -4.75 -17.46 6.10
N ARG A 358 -5.45 -16.48 6.69
CA ARG A 358 -6.49 -16.72 7.69
C ARG A 358 -7.68 -17.47 7.15
N ILE A 359 -8.16 -17.10 5.97
CA ILE A 359 -9.31 -17.78 5.33
C ILE A 359 -8.96 -19.25 5.05
N CYS A 360 -7.75 -19.52 4.60
CA CYS A 360 -7.31 -20.88 4.32
C CYS A 360 -7.13 -21.70 5.59
N ASP A 361 -6.55 -21.14 6.65
CA ASP A 361 -6.39 -21.79 7.93
C ASP A 361 -7.75 -22.12 8.59
N TYR A 362 -8.68 -21.16 8.57
CA TYR A 362 -10.05 -21.39 9.08
C TYR A 362 -10.77 -22.52 8.34
N ARG A 363 -10.61 -22.61 7.02
CA ARG A 363 -11.22 -23.69 6.23
C ARG A 363 -10.60 -25.05 6.53
N ALA A 364 -9.30 -25.11 6.76
CA ALA A 364 -8.62 -26.35 7.14
C ALA A 364 -9.10 -26.84 8.51
N ILE A 365 -9.22 -25.96 9.50
CA ILE A 365 -9.73 -26.30 10.82
C ILE A 365 -11.18 -26.82 10.74
N ARG A 366 -12.04 -26.14 9.98
CA ARG A 366 -13.44 -26.55 9.84
C ARG A 366 -13.59 -27.89 9.14
N SER A 367 -12.76 -28.18 8.14
CA SER A 367 -12.79 -29.49 7.47
C SER A 367 -12.34 -30.64 8.40
N GLN A 368 -11.37 -30.40 9.26
CA GLN A 368 -10.94 -31.36 10.27
C GLN A 368 -12.05 -31.61 11.31
N HIS A 369 -12.73 -30.59 11.79
CA HIS A 369 -13.87 -30.76 12.71
C HIS A 369 -15.00 -31.59 12.10
N TYR A 370 -15.34 -31.32 10.85
CA TYR A 370 -16.39 -32.03 10.12
C TYR A 370 -16.04 -33.54 9.91
N LEU A 371 -14.77 -33.82 9.71
CA LEU A 371 -14.29 -35.21 9.59
C LEU A 371 -14.34 -35.94 10.93
N LEU A 372 -14.01 -35.27 12.03
CA LEU A 372 -14.09 -35.85 13.39
C LEU A 372 -15.53 -36.11 13.80
N GLU A 373 -16.46 -35.18 13.52
CA GLU A 373 -17.90 -35.40 13.79
C GLU A 373 -18.49 -36.57 13.00
N LYS A 374 -17.99 -36.85 11.79
CA LYS A 374 -18.44 -38.03 11.01
C LYS A 374 -17.89 -39.36 11.54
N VAL A 375 -16.74 -39.34 12.22
CA VAL A 375 -16.13 -40.55 12.78
C VAL A 375 -16.75 -40.92 14.12
N GLU A 376 -17.33 -39.92 14.83
CA GLU A 376 -17.94 -40.14 16.15
C GLU A 376 -19.43 -40.55 16.12
N VAL A 377 -20.07 -40.71 14.94
CA VAL A 377 -21.43 -41.28 14.85
C VAL A 377 -21.29 -42.77 14.74
N PRO A 378 -21.40 -43.55 15.86
CA PRO A 378 -21.53 -44.98 15.79
C PRO A 378 -22.87 -45.27 15.11
N THR A 379 -22.82 -46.01 14.03
CA THR A 379 -24.03 -46.68 13.50
C THR A 379 -24.57 -47.57 14.59
N ALA A 380 -25.61 -47.09 15.29
CA ALA A 380 -26.44 -47.90 16.17
C ALA A 380 -27.46 -48.68 15.34
#